data_a7caa4a84d1b32b4d5d2bee72ab4962e
#
_entry.id   a7caa4a84d1b32b4d5d2bee72ab4962e
#
_cell.length_a   1.000
_cell.length_b   1.000
_cell.length_c   1.000
_cell.angle_alpha   90.00
_cell.angle_beta   90.00
_cell.angle_gamma   90.00
#
_symmetry.space_group_name_H-M   'P 1'
#
loop_
_entity.id
_entity.type
_entity.pdbx_description
1 polymer ?
#
loop_
_entity_poly.entity_id
_entity_poly.type
_entity_poly.pdbx_seq_one_letter_code
_entity_poly.pdbx_strand_id
1 'polypeptide(L)'
;MRFGILILLTIFLIGCGNQHTQYRETTIQTIEEQNEETEEHVFTDALGRTVAVNNPKRVAALLGSFADIWYLAGGEIIASADDAWDDFKLPLPEDAINLGMTKELSLEKLFEANPDFVLASSNTKGNVEWLETLEAAGINVAYFEVNDFQDYLEVLRICTDITGRKDLYEKNGLAIQEQIENVIAQSKQRIENAGQAPTVLSLRASSTFIRAKNSKDNVLGEMLFALGCENIADSEESLLENLSIEQIIIQDPDYIFFIQQGDNEDGTKENIKNFIAENPAWSELTAVKNGRVYLLEKSLYALKPNDRWGEAYEKLEGILSNEEM
;
A
#
# COMPACT_ATOMS: atom_id res chain seq x y z
N MET A 1 6.95 -15.71 53.36
CA MET A 1 7.78 -15.59 54.56
C MET A 1 8.55 -14.29 54.45
N ARG A 2 8.29 -13.38 55.33
CA ARG A 2 8.92 -12.04 55.42
C ARG A 2 10.30 -12.19 56.09
N PHE A 3 11.33 -11.55 55.55
CA PHE A 3 12.50 -11.21 56.31
C PHE A 3 12.86 -9.75 56.07
N GLY A 4 12.59 -8.92 57.05
CA GLY A 4 13.07 -7.56 57.16
C GLY A 4 14.45 -7.56 57.78
N ILE A 5 15.35 -6.76 57.27
CA ILE A 5 16.63 -6.43 57.90
C ILE A 5 16.58 -4.98 58.32
N LEU A 6 16.60 -4.80 59.64
CA LEU A 6 16.71 -3.54 60.35
C LEU A 6 18.22 -3.22 60.48
N ILE A 7 18.67 -2.06 59.98
CA ILE A 7 20.03 -1.58 60.27
C ILE A 7 19.95 -0.33 61.14
N LEU A 8 20.61 -0.45 62.24
CA LEU A 8 20.72 0.47 63.37
C LEU A 8 21.57 1.71 62.98
N LEU A 9 21.04 2.86 63.36
CA LEU A 9 21.72 4.16 63.25
C LEU A 9 22.61 4.33 64.51
N THR A 10 23.91 4.56 64.36
CA THR A 10 24.79 5.04 65.46
C THR A 10 25.33 6.42 65.08
N ILE A 11 24.90 7.38 65.84
CA ILE A 11 25.39 8.78 65.85
C ILE A 11 26.63 8.85 66.73
N PHE A 12 27.74 9.41 66.18
CA PHE A 12 28.85 9.89 66.97
C PHE A 12 29.06 11.39 66.68
N LEU A 13 28.83 12.22 67.70
CA LEU A 13 29.20 13.62 67.77
C LEU A 13 30.51 13.75 68.51
N ILE A 14 31.50 14.42 67.97
CA ILE A 14 32.61 15.17 68.61
C ILE A 14 33.27 15.91 67.46
N GLY A 15 33.42 17.21 67.31
CA GLY A 15 33.88 18.24 68.24
C GLY A 15 34.93 19.06 67.55
N CYS A 16 34.68 20.33 67.27
CA CYS A 16 35.52 21.52 67.01
C CYS A 16 36.92 21.37 66.44
N GLY A 17 37.16 22.07 65.34
CA GLY A 17 38.49 22.43 64.85
C GLY A 17 38.41 23.21 63.53
N ASN A 18 38.64 24.52 63.62
CA ASN A 18 38.57 25.51 62.58
C ASN A 18 39.76 25.35 61.60
N GLN A 19 39.51 25.01 60.30
CA GLN A 19 40.43 25.38 59.19
C GLN A 19 39.66 25.43 57.87
N HIS A 20 39.76 26.52 57.16
CA HIS A 20 39.29 26.76 55.83
C HIS A 20 39.87 25.73 54.83
N THR A 21 39.04 24.87 54.30
CA THR A 21 39.37 24.08 53.15
C THR A 21 38.18 24.14 52.19
N GLN A 22 38.41 24.75 50.99
CA GLN A 22 37.46 24.80 49.92
C GLN A 22 37.10 23.35 49.53
N TYR A 23 35.90 22.94 49.78
CA TYR A 23 35.34 21.72 49.17
C TYR A 23 34.87 22.05 47.79
N ARG A 24 35.58 21.49 46.81
CA ARG A 24 35.04 21.31 45.46
C ARG A 24 33.89 20.33 45.53
N GLU A 25 32.68 20.81 45.38
CA GLU A 25 31.53 19.95 45.12
C GLU A 25 31.73 19.27 43.74
N THR A 26 32.11 18.02 43.80
CA THR A 26 32.06 17.18 42.62
C THR A 26 30.59 16.78 42.45
N THR A 27 29.87 17.49 41.60
CA THR A 27 28.55 17.09 41.11
C THR A 27 28.72 15.77 40.37
N ILE A 28 28.36 14.66 40.99
CA ILE A 28 28.18 13.40 40.29
C ILE A 28 26.90 13.58 39.48
N GLN A 29 27.05 13.97 38.19
CA GLN A 29 25.98 13.79 37.21
C GLN A 29 25.83 12.28 37.02
N THR A 30 24.79 11.73 37.63
CA THR A 30 24.26 10.44 37.24
C THR A 30 23.81 10.59 35.79
N ILE A 31 24.59 10.09 34.84
CA ILE A 31 24.13 9.84 33.50
C ILE A 31 23.13 8.70 33.65
N GLU A 32 21.85 9.04 33.70
CA GLU A 32 20.81 8.08 33.33
C GLU A 32 21.00 7.81 31.85
N GLU A 33 21.73 6.74 31.52
CA GLU A 33 21.58 6.08 30.23
C GLU A 33 20.11 5.66 30.19
N GLN A 34 19.30 6.43 29.49
CA GLN A 34 18.03 5.95 28.99
C GLN A 34 18.39 4.81 28.02
N ASN A 35 18.38 3.59 28.52
CA ASN A 35 18.17 2.42 27.70
C ASN A 35 16.75 2.61 27.12
N GLU A 36 16.64 3.24 25.97
CA GLU A 36 15.52 2.99 25.09
C GLU A 36 15.61 1.50 24.78
N GLU A 37 14.86 0.67 25.48
CA GLU A 37 14.54 -0.68 25.03
C GLU A 37 13.85 -0.49 23.67
N THR A 38 14.63 -0.59 22.60
CA THR A 38 14.11 -0.56 21.24
C THR A 38 13.26 -1.82 21.09
N GLU A 39 11.95 -1.61 21.02
CA GLU A 39 10.98 -2.70 20.88
C GLU A 39 11.20 -3.36 19.52
N GLU A 40 11.48 -4.67 19.51
CA GLU A 40 11.61 -5.43 18.30
C GLU A 40 10.21 -5.78 17.77
N HIS A 41 9.90 -5.35 16.56
CA HIS A 41 8.63 -5.63 15.89
C HIS A 41 8.74 -6.91 15.07
N VAL A 42 7.98 -7.93 15.46
CA VAL A 42 7.99 -9.25 14.80
C VAL A 42 6.65 -9.49 14.09
N PHE A 43 6.70 -9.83 12.81
CA PHE A 43 5.52 -10.12 12.00
C PHE A 43 5.82 -11.20 10.95
N THR A 44 4.78 -11.73 10.32
CA THR A 44 4.91 -12.65 9.19
C THR A 44 4.70 -11.87 7.89
N ASP A 45 5.65 -11.95 6.96
CA ASP A 45 5.54 -11.31 5.65
C ASP A 45 4.73 -12.14 4.63
N ALA A 46 4.48 -11.59 3.45
CA ALA A 46 3.70 -12.23 2.39
C ALA A 46 4.35 -13.51 1.79
N LEU A 47 5.62 -13.76 2.06
CA LEU A 47 6.28 -15.02 1.72
C LEU A 47 6.20 -16.06 2.85
N GLY A 48 5.48 -15.76 3.95
CA GLY A 48 5.32 -16.63 5.11
C GLY A 48 6.56 -16.68 6.02
N ARG A 49 7.49 -15.72 5.90
CA ARG A 49 8.69 -15.65 6.73
C ARG A 49 8.42 -14.80 7.98
N THR A 50 9.04 -15.19 9.09
CA THR A 50 9.09 -14.33 10.28
C THR A 50 10.15 -13.26 10.07
N VAL A 51 9.76 -12.00 10.10
CA VAL A 51 10.65 -10.84 9.97
C VAL A 51 10.64 -10.08 11.30
N ALA A 52 11.83 -9.75 11.80
CA ALA A 52 12.04 -8.98 13.00
C ALA A 52 12.71 -7.65 12.64
N VAL A 53 12.11 -6.52 13.00
CA VAL A 53 12.58 -5.18 12.67
C VAL A 53 12.74 -4.36 13.95
N ASN A 54 13.90 -3.74 14.11
CA ASN A 54 14.21 -2.93 15.26
C ASN A 54 14.64 -1.53 14.82
N ASN A 55 13.74 -0.55 14.93
CA ASN A 55 13.97 0.88 14.72
C ASN A 55 14.85 1.20 13.49
N PRO A 56 14.44 0.80 12.27
CA PRO A 56 15.24 0.98 11.07
C PRO A 56 15.47 2.46 10.79
N LYS A 57 16.69 2.80 10.33
CA LYS A 57 17.10 4.20 10.08
C LYS A 57 17.29 4.51 8.60
N ARG A 58 17.51 3.49 7.81
CA ARG A 58 17.82 3.62 6.38
C ARG A 58 16.92 2.68 5.58
N VAL A 59 15.71 3.17 5.30
CA VAL A 59 14.67 2.36 4.67
C VAL A 59 14.62 2.60 3.17
N ALA A 60 14.64 1.52 2.40
CA ALA A 60 14.41 1.54 0.96
C ALA A 60 13.10 0.81 0.62
N ALA A 61 12.43 1.23 -0.45
CA ALA A 61 11.25 0.56 -0.97
C ALA A 61 11.42 0.23 -2.45
N LEU A 62 11.14 -1.01 -2.83
CA LEU A 62 11.31 -1.47 -4.21
C LEU A 62 10.12 -1.15 -5.13
N LEU A 63 9.10 -0.47 -4.59
CA LEU A 63 7.94 0.09 -5.31
C LEU A 63 7.54 1.40 -4.65
N GLY A 64 7.15 2.38 -5.45
CA GLY A 64 6.65 3.68 -4.96
C GLY A 64 5.43 3.55 -4.06
N SER A 65 4.55 2.58 -4.32
CA SER A 65 3.39 2.32 -3.45
C SER A 65 3.78 1.91 -2.02
N PHE A 66 4.85 1.15 -1.83
CA PHE A 66 5.34 0.81 -0.48
C PHE A 66 6.15 1.95 0.13
N ALA A 67 6.84 2.74 -0.69
CA ALA A 67 7.46 3.98 -0.22
C ALA A 67 6.41 4.94 0.35
N ASP A 68 5.26 5.05 -0.32
CA ASP A 68 4.15 5.88 0.11
C ASP A 68 3.51 5.36 1.41
N ILE A 69 3.27 4.05 1.54
CA ILE A 69 2.77 3.47 2.80
C ILE A 69 3.74 3.74 3.96
N TRP A 70 5.05 3.59 3.73
CA TRP A 70 6.04 3.90 4.76
C TRP A 70 6.06 5.38 5.13
N TYR A 71 5.93 6.27 4.15
CA TYR A 71 5.80 7.71 4.36
C TYR A 71 4.52 8.07 5.13
N LEU A 72 3.37 7.47 4.76
CA LEU A 72 2.09 7.62 5.47
C LEU A 72 2.14 7.09 6.91
N ALA A 73 3.02 6.12 7.17
CA ALA A 73 3.32 5.62 8.52
C ALA A 73 4.31 6.52 9.30
N GLY A 74 4.78 7.64 8.73
CA GLY A 74 5.68 8.59 9.36
C GLY A 74 7.16 8.24 9.26
N GLY A 75 7.52 7.32 8.36
CA GLY A 75 8.90 6.95 8.08
C GLY A 75 9.50 7.76 6.92
N GLU A 76 10.82 7.72 6.80
CA GLU A 76 11.57 8.33 5.70
C GLU A 76 12.12 7.25 4.77
N ILE A 77 12.20 7.57 3.47
CA ILE A 77 12.73 6.69 2.41
C ILE A 77 14.03 7.27 1.85
N ILE A 78 15.09 6.46 1.80
CA ILE A 78 16.38 6.85 1.26
C ILE A 78 16.61 6.37 -0.18
N ALA A 79 15.84 5.38 -0.63
CA ALA A 79 15.91 4.88 -2.00
C ALA A 79 14.59 4.23 -2.39
N SER A 80 14.13 4.44 -3.63
CA SER A 80 12.93 3.82 -4.16
C SER A 80 12.98 3.64 -5.68
N ALA A 81 12.02 2.88 -6.23
CA ALA A 81 11.75 2.83 -7.65
C ALA A 81 11.27 4.21 -8.16
N ASP A 82 11.37 4.44 -9.47
CA ASP A 82 11.03 5.71 -10.14
C ASP A 82 9.58 6.14 -9.94
N ASP A 83 8.64 5.19 -9.81
CA ASP A 83 7.22 5.44 -9.58
C ASP A 83 6.95 6.20 -8.26
N ALA A 84 7.86 6.16 -7.28
CA ALA A 84 7.76 6.99 -6.08
C ALA A 84 7.74 8.50 -6.40
N TRP A 85 8.50 8.93 -7.41
CA TRP A 85 8.51 10.31 -7.90
C TRP A 85 7.46 10.55 -8.98
N ASP A 86 7.31 9.62 -9.92
CA ASP A 86 6.53 9.81 -11.13
C ASP A 86 5.04 9.59 -10.93
N ASP A 87 4.63 8.56 -10.20
CA ASP A 87 3.24 8.23 -9.94
C ASP A 87 2.75 8.76 -8.57
N PHE A 88 3.52 8.50 -7.49
CA PHE A 88 3.12 8.87 -6.12
C PHE A 88 3.49 10.31 -5.73
N LYS A 89 4.38 10.98 -6.47
CA LYS A 89 4.82 12.37 -6.20
C LYS A 89 5.31 12.58 -4.77
N LEU A 90 6.00 11.57 -4.19
CA LEU A 90 6.46 11.62 -2.82
C LEU A 90 7.50 12.75 -2.62
N PRO A 91 7.44 13.49 -1.51
CA PRO A 91 8.41 14.52 -1.18
C PRO A 91 9.67 13.88 -0.58
N LEU A 92 10.35 13.04 -1.36
CA LEU A 92 11.57 12.36 -0.93
C LEU A 92 12.74 13.34 -0.76
N PRO A 93 13.74 13.03 0.11
CA PRO A 93 14.95 13.79 0.24
C PRO A 93 15.68 13.99 -1.10
N GLU A 94 16.39 15.12 -1.29
CA GLU A 94 17.13 15.41 -2.53
C GLU A 94 18.24 14.38 -2.83
N ASP A 95 18.78 13.73 -1.80
CA ASP A 95 19.79 12.69 -1.87
C ASP A 95 19.19 11.27 -1.91
N ALA A 96 17.87 11.13 -1.95
CA ALA A 96 17.25 9.83 -2.13
C ALA A 96 17.61 9.20 -3.48
N ILE A 97 18.01 7.93 -3.45
CA ILE A 97 18.51 7.23 -4.63
C ILE A 97 17.34 6.65 -5.44
N ASN A 98 17.23 7.04 -6.71
CA ASN A 98 16.33 6.42 -7.66
C ASN A 98 16.93 5.10 -8.16
N LEU A 99 16.27 3.98 -7.77
CA LEU A 99 16.71 2.62 -8.11
C LEU A 99 16.43 2.24 -9.57
N GLY A 100 15.66 3.03 -10.31
CA GLY A 100 15.23 2.78 -11.68
C GLY A 100 13.78 2.29 -11.78
N MET A 101 13.39 1.85 -12.97
CA MET A 101 12.03 1.39 -13.26
C MET A 101 11.66 0.16 -12.41
N THR A 102 10.41 0.06 -11.97
CA THR A 102 9.92 -1.04 -11.11
C THR A 102 10.19 -2.44 -11.65
N LYS A 103 10.34 -2.60 -12.97
CA LYS A 103 10.65 -3.88 -13.63
C LYS A 103 12.15 -4.12 -13.84
N GLU A 104 12.98 -3.09 -13.68
CA GLU A 104 14.41 -3.09 -13.99
C GLU A 104 15.18 -2.30 -12.92
N LEU A 105 14.97 -2.66 -11.64
CA LEU A 105 15.66 -2.02 -10.52
C LEU A 105 17.16 -2.34 -10.51
N SER A 106 17.97 -1.41 -10.05
CA SER A 106 19.41 -1.59 -9.88
C SER A 106 19.75 -2.04 -8.47
N LEU A 107 20.19 -3.29 -8.34
CA LEU A 107 20.69 -3.84 -7.08
C LEU A 107 21.98 -3.12 -6.63
N GLU A 108 22.83 -2.64 -7.57
CA GLU A 108 24.03 -1.86 -7.26
C GLU A 108 23.68 -0.56 -6.55
N LYS A 109 22.69 0.18 -7.06
CA LYS A 109 22.19 1.40 -6.42
C LYS A 109 21.55 1.13 -5.06
N LEU A 110 20.87 -0.02 -4.89
CA LEU A 110 20.34 -0.40 -3.59
C LEU A 110 21.46 -0.62 -2.57
N PHE A 111 22.56 -1.29 -2.96
CA PHE A 111 23.73 -1.42 -2.10
C PHE A 111 24.44 -0.08 -1.84
N GLU A 112 24.50 0.82 -2.82
CA GLU A 112 25.01 2.19 -2.64
C GLU A 112 24.19 2.96 -1.60
N ALA A 113 22.84 2.79 -1.62
CA ALA A 113 21.95 3.38 -0.62
C ALA A 113 22.20 2.83 0.78
N ASN A 114 22.78 1.63 0.91
CA ASN A 114 23.11 0.97 2.17
C ASN A 114 21.92 0.96 3.15
N PRO A 115 20.77 0.36 2.78
CA PRO A 115 19.61 0.29 3.66
C PRO A 115 19.83 -0.72 4.79
N ASP A 116 19.19 -0.49 5.93
CA ASP A 116 19.06 -1.46 7.01
C ASP A 116 17.73 -2.22 6.98
N PHE A 117 16.74 -1.68 6.24
CA PHE A 117 15.46 -2.32 6.01
C PHE A 117 14.94 -2.04 4.59
N VAL A 118 14.35 -3.06 3.95
CA VAL A 118 13.81 -2.99 2.59
C VAL A 118 12.35 -3.47 2.58
N LEU A 119 11.46 -2.63 2.02
CA LEU A 119 10.08 -3.03 1.70
C LEU A 119 10.04 -3.50 0.23
N ALA A 120 9.60 -4.73 0.02
CA ALA A 120 9.58 -5.39 -1.28
C ALA A 120 8.21 -5.98 -1.60
N SER A 121 7.96 -6.29 -2.87
CA SER A 121 6.72 -6.92 -3.34
C SER A 121 6.89 -8.42 -3.53
N SER A 122 6.00 -9.22 -2.95
CA SER A 122 5.90 -10.65 -3.22
C SER A 122 5.39 -10.95 -4.64
N ASN A 123 4.64 -10.02 -5.24
CA ASN A 123 4.07 -10.16 -6.59
C ASN A 123 5.02 -9.70 -7.72
N THR A 124 6.21 -9.16 -7.36
CA THR A 124 7.21 -8.72 -8.34
C THR A 124 8.35 -9.73 -8.34
N LYS A 125 8.41 -10.56 -9.40
CA LYS A 125 9.41 -11.64 -9.52
C LYS A 125 10.83 -11.15 -9.26
N GLY A 126 11.23 -10.01 -9.86
CA GLY A 126 12.57 -9.42 -9.65
C GLY A 126 12.86 -9.04 -8.19
N ASN A 127 11.84 -8.62 -7.42
CA ASN A 127 12.00 -8.36 -5.99
C ASN A 127 12.28 -9.65 -5.21
N VAL A 128 11.53 -10.73 -5.51
CA VAL A 128 11.67 -12.02 -4.82
C VAL A 128 13.02 -12.69 -5.14
N GLU A 129 13.52 -12.54 -6.37
CA GLU A 129 14.83 -13.05 -6.79
C GLU A 129 16.00 -12.41 -6.01
N TRP A 130 15.80 -11.25 -5.39
CA TRP A 130 16.84 -10.58 -4.59
C TRP A 130 16.93 -11.08 -3.15
N LEU A 131 15.98 -11.88 -2.66
CA LEU A 131 15.89 -12.31 -1.27
C LEU A 131 17.22 -12.87 -0.74
N GLU A 132 17.75 -13.92 -1.36
CA GLU A 132 18.99 -14.55 -0.92
C GLU A 132 20.19 -13.60 -0.93
N THR A 133 20.22 -12.68 -1.90
CA THR A 133 21.29 -11.69 -2.03
C THR A 133 21.24 -10.64 -0.93
N LEU A 134 20.04 -10.17 -0.59
CA LEU A 134 19.84 -9.19 0.49
C LEU A 134 20.14 -9.81 1.85
N GLU A 135 19.66 -11.02 2.12
CA GLU A 135 19.95 -11.74 3.35
C GLU A 135 21.46 -12.02 3.52
N ALA A 136 22.14 -12.44 2.44
CA ALA A 136 23.58 -12.64 2.45
C ALA A 136 24.38 -11.37 2.71
N ALA A 137 23.84 -10.21 2.34
CA ALA A 137 24.41 -8.91 2.62
C ALA A 137 24.06 -8.38 4.03
N GLY A 138 23.25 -9.10 4.80
CA GLY A 138 22.80 -8.70 6.13
C GLY A 138 21.74 -7.59 6.10
N ILE A 139 21.08 -7.37 4.96
CA ILE A 139 20.00 -6.39 4.80
C ILE A 139 18.68 -7.08 5.16
N ASN A 140 17.96 -6.51 6.12
CA ASN A 140 16.64 -7.00 6.50
C ASN A 140 15.61 -6.62 5.42
N VAL A 141 14.79 -7.57 4.97
CA VAL A 141 13.78 -7.35 3.93
C VAL A 141 12.45 -7.98 4.31
N ALA A 142 11.37 -7.23 4.11
CA ALA A 142 10.00 -7.73 4.24
C ALA A 142 9.28 -7.67 2.89
N TYR A 143 8.57 -8.73 2.56
CA TYR A 143 7.76 -8.82 1.36
C TYR A 143 6.29 -8.60 1.68
N PHE A 144 5.67 -7.68 0.95
CA PHE A 144 4.27 -7.33 1.12
C PHE A 144 3.48 -7.58 -0.16
N GLU A 145 2.18 -7.82 0.01
CA GLU A 145 1.19 -7.88 -1.04
C GLU A 145 0.04 -6.94 -0.68
N VAL A 146 -0.48 -6.20 -1.63
CA VAL A 146 -1.66 -5.34 -1.45
C VAL A 146 -2.50 -5.44 -2.70
N ASN A 147 -3.64 -6.12 -2.59
CA ASN A 147 -4.64 -6.26 -3.65
C ASN A 147 -5.92 -5.54 -3.28
N ASP A 148 -6.24 -5.45 -1.99
CA ASP A 148 -7.42 -4.80 -1.46
C ASP A 148 -7.10 -3.84 -0.30
N PHE A 149 -8.13 -3.25 0.28
CA PHE A 149 -7.98 -2.32 1.39
C PHE A 149 -7.51 -3.01 2.69
N GLN A 150 -7.89 -4.26 2.93
CA GLN A 150 -7.48 -4.98 4.15
C GLN A 150 -5.99 -5.30 4.13
N ASP A 151 -5.46 -5.65 2.96
CA ASP A 151 -4.02 -5.82 2.76
C ASP A 151 -3.26 -4.51 3.04
N TYR A 152 -3.76 -3.37 2.49
CA TYR A 152 -3.19 -2.05 2.78
C TYR A 152 -3.21 -1.72 4.27
N LEU A 153 -4.34 -1.96 4.93
CA LEU A 153 -4.52 -1.68 6.35
C LEU A 153 -3.52 -2.48 7.21
N GLU A 154 -3.29 -3.75 6.87
CA GLU A 154 -2.33 -4.60 7.58
C GLU A 154 -0.88 -4.12 7.35
N VAL A 155 -0.50 -3.77 6.12
CA VAL A 155 0.85 -3.24 5.84
C VAL A 155 1.06 -1.90 6.56
N LEU A 156 0.06 -1.01 6.54
CA LEU A 156 0.11 0.27 7.25
C LEU A 156 0.24 0.05 8.77
N ARG A 157 -0.49 -0.92 9.34
CA ARG A 157 -0.41 -1.29 10.75
C ARG A 157 1.02 -1.71 11.12
N ILE A 158 1.62 -2.61 10.33
CA ILE A 158 3.01 -3.06 10.53
C ILE A 158 3.96 -1.86 10.47
N CYS A 159 3.83 -1.02 9.45
CA CYS A 159 4.69 0.15 9.29
C CYS A 159 4.53 1.15 10.46
N THR A 160 3.29 1.41 10.92
CA THR A 160 3.04 2.34 12.03
C THR A 160 3.44 1.75 13.39
N ASP A 161 3.41 0.44 13.57
CA ASP A 161 3.97 -0.23 14.74
C ASP A 161 5.49 -0.01 14.78
N ILE A 162 6.21 -0.23 13.65
CA ILE A 162 7.66 -0.03 13.55
C ILE A 162 8.07 1.44 13.80
N THR A 163 7.31 2.41 13.26
CA THR A 163 7.59 3.84 13.44
C THR A 163 7.08 4.42 14.76
N GLY A 164 6.27 3.64 15.51
CA GLY A 164 5.63 4.08 16.75
C GLY A 164 4.47 5.09 16.54
N ARG A 165 3.97 5.27 15.31
CA ARG A 165 3.01 6.31 14.93
C ARG A 165 1.57 5.79 14.82
N LYS A 166 1.02 5.32 15.94
CA LYS A 166 -0.38 4.84 16.02
C LYS A 166 -1.41 5.89 15.59
N ASP A 167 -1.11 7.17 15.80
CA ASP A 167 -1.92 8.30 15.33
C ASP A 167 -2.08 8.30 13.80
N LEU A 168 -1.04 7.89 13.07
CA LEU A 168 -1.10 7.78 11.60
C LEU A 168 -1.85 6.53 11.13
N TYR A 169 -1.83 5.44 11.90
CA TYR A 169 -2.70 4.30 11.64
C TYR A 169 -4.18 4.67 11.78
N GLU A 170 -4.53 5.41 12.84
CA GLU A 170 -5.90 5.90 13.01
C GLU A 170 -6.31 6.81 11.84
N LYS A 171 -5.44 7.75 11.46
CA LYS A 171 -5.72 8.73 10.40
C LYS A 171 -5.77 8.11 9.01
N ASN A 172 -4.73 7.37 8.61
CA ASN A 172 -4.52 6.91 7.25
C ASN A 172 -5.05 5.47 7.02
N GLY A 173 -5.54 4.80 8.07
CA GLY A 173 -6.12 3.46 8.05
C GLY A 173 -7.57 3.45 8.53
N LEU A 174 -7.79 3.55 9.84
CA LEU A 174 -9.11 3.34 10.43
C LEU A 174 -10.17 4.37 9.98
N ALA A 175 -9.79 5.64 9.81
CA ALA A 175 -10.72 6.65 9.29
C ALA A 175 -11.14 6.35 7.84
N ILE A 176 -10.23 5.82 7.03
CA ILE A 176 -10.53 5.40 5.65
C ILE A 176 -11.39 4.13 5.65
N GLN A 177 -11.15 3.20 6.58
CA GLN A 177 -11.99 2.03 6.75
C GLN A 177 -13.45 2.41 7.00
N GLU A 178 -13.70 3.34 7.93
CA GLU A 178 -15.05 3.83 8.22
C GLU A 178 -15.69 4.47 6.98
N GLN A 179 -14.93 5.26 6.21
CA GLN A 179 -15.39 5.84 4.94
C GLN A 179 -15.82 4.75 3.95
N ILE A 180 -14.99 3.73 3.73
CA ILE A 180 -15.26 2.60 2.83
C ILE A 180 -16.48 1.81 3.28
N GLU A 181 -16.61 1.49 4.59
CA GLU A 181 -17.74 0.77 5.14
C GLU A 181 -19.06 1.51 4.88
N ASN A 182 -19.07 2.84 4.99
CA ASN A 182 -20.22 3.68 4.67
C ASN A 182 -20.58 3.61 3.18
N VAL A 183 -19.59 3.63 2.28
CA VAL A 183 -19.82 3.52 0.83
C VAL A 183 -20.38 2.13 0.48
N ILE A 184 -19.82 1.06 1.05
CA ILE A 184 -20.33 -0.31 0.85
C ILE A 184 -21.77 -0.44 1.33
N ALA A 185 -22.12 0.17 2.47
CA ALA A 185 -23.50 0.16 2.97
C ALA A 185 -24.46 0.89 2.01
N GLN A 186 -24.05 2.01 1.40
CA GLN A 186 -24.81 2.72 0.38
C GLN A 186 -24.99 1.87 -0.87
N SER A 187 -23.93 1.23 -1.36
CA SER A 187 -23.98 0.32 -2.51
C SER A 187 -24.93 -0.83 -2.29
N LYS A 188 -24.91 -1.44 -1.11
CA LYS A 188 -25.84 -2.50 -0.73
C LYS A 188 -27.29 -2.02 -0.79
N GLN A 189 -27.58 -0.83 -0.25
CA GLN A 189 -28.93 -0.26 -0.31
C GLN A 189 -29.36 0.05 -1.75
N ARG A 190 -28.44 0.52 -2.60
CA ARG A 190 -28.69 0.74 -4.03
C ARG A 190 -29.09 -0.56 -4.73
N ILE A 191 -28.35 -1.66 -4.48
CA ILE A 191 -28.64 -2.98 -5.06
C ILE A 191 -29.98 -3.54 -4.55
N GLU A 192 -30.27 -3.42 -3.26
CA GLU A 192 -31.55 -3.83 -2.68
C GLU A 192 -32.74 -3.09 -3.35
N ASN A 193 -32.59 -1.78 -3.58
CA ASN A 193 -33.61 -0.97 -4.26
C ASN A 193 -33.76 -1.31 -5.75
N ALA A 194 -32.66 -1.65 -6.43
CA ALA A 194 -32.66 -2.06 -7.84
C ALA A 194 -33.17 -3.50 -8.05
N GLY A 195 -33.09 -4.35 -7.01
CA GLY A 195 -33.50 -5.74 -7.06
C GLY A 195 -32.50 -6.68 -7.76
N GLN A 196 -31.38 -6.16 -8.24
CA GLN A 196 -30.29 -6.93 -8.88
C GLN A 196 -28.95 -6.23 -8.74
N ALA A 197 -27.88 -7.02 -8.71
CA ALA A 197 -26.51 -6.54 -8.78
C ALA A 197 -26.18 -6.04 -10.21
N PRO A 198 -25.38 -4.97 -10.36
CA PRO A 198 -24.91 -4.55 -11.68
C PRO A 198 -23.84 -5.49 -12.20
N THR A 199 -23.93 -5.85 -13.50
CA THR A 199 -22.89 -6.62 -14.18
C THR A 199 -21.81 -5.69 -14.74
N VAL A 200 -20.55 -6.08 -14.59
CA VAL A 200 -19.41 -5.26 -14.99
C VAL A 200 -18.41 -6.04 -15.83
N LEU A 201 -17.66 -5.34 -16.66
CA LEU A 201 -16.47 -5.86 -17.35
C LEU A 201 -15.28 -4.94 -17.04
N SER A 202 -14.26 -5.48 -16.39
CA SER A 202 -13.00 -4.78 -16.12
C SER A 202 -11.97 -5.13 -17.18
N LEU A 203 -11.40 -4.12 -17.84
CA LEU A 203 -10.42 -4.26 -18.90
C LEU A 203 -9.14 -3.49 -18.57
N ARG A 204 -8.00 -4.17 -18.54
CA ARG A 204 -6.69 -3.53 -18.47
C ARG A 204 -6.19 -3.24 -19.87
N ALA A 205 -5.88 -1.98 -20.16
CA ALA A 205 -5.45 -1.49 -21.46
C ALA A 205 -4.07 -0.82 -21.39
N SER A 206 -3.27 -1.07 -22.41
CA SER A 206 -2.03 -0.34 -22.72
C SER A 206 -2.05 0.12 -24.16
N SER A 207 -1.00 0.76 -24.61
CA SER A 207 -0.83 1.13 -26.04
C SER A 207 -0.75 -0.09 -27.00
N THR A 208 -0.60 -1.32 -26.48
CA THR A 208 -0.35 -2.52 -27.28
C THR A 208 -1.27 -3.70 -27.01
N PHE A 209 -2.02 -3.69 -25.90
CA PHE A 209 -2.94 -4.77 -25.56
C PHE A 209 -4.15 -4.29 -24.76
N ILE A 210 -5.22 -5.08 -24.81
CA ILE A 210 -6.39 -5.00 -23.94
C ILE A 210 -6.65 -6.41 -23.41
N ARG A 211 -6.89 -6.55 -22.09
CA ARG A 211 -7.16 -7.84 -21.43
C ARG A 211 -8.23 -7.69 -20.37
N ALA A 212 -9.14 -8.64 -20.31
CA ALA A 212 -10.09 -8.72 -19.20
C ALA A 212 -9.37 -9.05 -17.88
N LYS A 213 -9.96 -8.57 -16.79
CA LYS A 213 -9.58 -8.88 -15.42
C LYS A 213 -10.81 -9.34 -14.65
N ASN A 214 -10.63 -10.39 -13.85
CA ASN A 214 -11.64 -10.87 -12.91
C ASN A 214 -11.74 -9.97 -11.65
N SER A 215 -12.57 -10.35 -10.71
CA SER A 215 -12.75 -9.65 -9.44
C SER A 215 -11.63 -9.88 -8.42
N LYS A 216 -10.63 -10.72 -8.72
CA LYS A 216 -9.59 -11.11 -7.76
C LYS A 216 -8.20 -10.63 -8.18
N ASP A 217 -7.33 -10.51 -7.19
CA ASP A 217 -5.89 -10.23 -7.36
C ASP A 217 -5.61 -8.92 -8.14
N ASN A 218 -6.54 -7.95 -8.03
CA ASN A 218 -6.33 -6.62 -8.58
C ASN A 218 -7.26 -5.57 -7.93
N VAL A 219 -6.74 -4.37 -7.75
CA VAL A 219 -7.37 -3.27 -7.01
C VAL A 219 -8.80 -2.96 -7.46
N LEU A 220 -9.04 -2.75 -8.77
CA LEU A 220 -10.38 -2.43 -9.25
C LEU A 220 -11.36 -3.61 -9.09
N GLY A 221 -10.89 -4.83 -9.37
CA GLY A 221 -11.73 -6.03 -9.26
C GLY A 221 -12.26 -6.22 -7.85
N GLU A 222 -11.38 -6.14 -6.84
CA GLU A 222 -11.74 -6.25 -5.42
C GLU A 222 -12.67 -5.12 -4.98
N MET A 223 -12.46 -3.86 -5.43
CA MET A 223 -13.37 -2.75 -5.13
C MET A 223 -14.76 -2.98 -5.70
N LEU A 224 -14.87 -3.36 -6.99
CA LEU A 224 -16.16 -3.62 -7.63
C LEU A 224 -16.90 -4.79 -6.97
N PHE A 225 -16.16 -5.85 -6.58
CA PHE A 225 -16.71 -6.96 -5.83
C PHE A 225 -17.26 -6.53 -4.46
N ALA A 226 -16.50 -5.72 -3.72
CA ALA A 226 -16.92 -5.18 -2.43
C ALA A 226 -18.16 -4.27 -2.55
N LEU A 227 -18.32 -3.56 -3.67
CA LEU A 227 -19.50 -2.78 -4.03
C LEU A 227 -20.65 -3.62 -4.59
N GLY A 228 -20.52 -4.95 -4.55
CA GLY A 228 -21.57 -5.90 -4.93
C GLY A 228 -21.80 -6.01 -6.43
N CYS A 229 -20.81 -5.67 -7.26
CA CYS A 229 -20.89 -5.88 -8.71
C CYS A 229 -20.58 -7.34 -9.06
N GLU A 230 -21.17 -7.83 -10.15
CA GLU A 230 -20.88 -9.14 -10.75
C GLU A 230 -19.98 -8.94 -11.98
N ASN A 231 -18.72 -9.35 -11.90
CA ASN A 231 -17.82 -9.26 -13.04
C ASN A 231 -18.03 -10.45 -13.98
N ILE A 232 -18.40 -10.20 -15.23
CA ILE A 232 -18.67 -11.25 -16.22
C ILE A 232 -17.45 -12.13 -16.50
N ALA A 233 -16.24 -11.65 -16.26
CA ALA A 233 -15.00 -12.42 -16.41
C ALA A 233 -14.76 -13.43 -15.28
N ASP A 234 -15.52 -13.41 -14.18
CA ASP A 234 -15.39 -14.39 -13.09
C ASP A 234 -15.93 -15.77 -13.46
N SER A 235 -16.93 -15.82 -14.35
CA SER A 235 -17.58 -17.05 -14.81
C SER A 235 -17.12 -17.51 -16.22
N GLU A 236 -16.35 -16.69 -16.93
CA GLU A 236 -15.99 -16.89 -18.35
C GLU A 236 -14.47 -16.85 -18.60
N GLU A 237 -13.84 -18.02 -18.49
CA GLU A 237 -12.37 -18.15 -18.68
C GLU A 237 -11.90 -17.65 -20.04
N SER A 238 -12.75 -17.80 -21.10
CA SER A 238 -12.44 -17.31 -22.44
C SER A 238 -12.26 -15.79 -22.53
N LEU A 239 -12.84 -15.02 -21.59
CA LEU A 239 -12.63 -13.59 -21.49
C LEU A 239 -11.22 -13.28 -20.96
N LEU A 240 -10.76 -14.06 -19.98
CA LEU A 240 -9.43 -13.87 -19.37
C LEU A 240 -8.31 -14.30 -20.32
N GLU A 241 -8.52 -15.38 -21.07
CA GLU A 241 -7.51 -15.92 -21.99
C GLU A 241 -7.39 -15.13 -23.29
N ASN A 242 -8.53 -14.85 -23.96
CA ASN A 242 -8.56 -14.38 -25.35
C ASN A 242 -9.41 -13.12 -25.56
N LEU A 243 -10.01 -12.53 -24.51
CA LEU A 243 -10.96 -11.41 -24.60
C LEU A 243 -12.04 -11.66 -25.67
N SER A 244 -12.79 -12.75 -25.52
CA SER A 244 -13.83 -13.17 -26.49
C SER A 244 -14.93 -12.10 -26.63
N ILE A 245 -14.94 -11.41 -27.75
CA ILE A 245 -15.96 -10.40 -28.07
C ILE A 245 -17.36 -11.02 -28.12
N GLU A 246 -17.47 -12.25 -28.62
CA GLU A 246 -18.74 -12.98 -28.67
C GLU A 246 -19.31 -13.18 -27.24
N GLN A 247 -18.49 -13.55 -26.29
CA GLN A 247 -18.91 -13.70 -24.90
C GLN A 247 -19.27 -12.36 -24.25
N ILE A 248 -18.54 -11.29 -24.56
CA ILE A 248 -18.92 -9.95 -24.07
C ILE A 248 -20.32 -9.56 -24.57
N ILE A 249 -20.64 -9.85 -25.85
CA ILE A 249 -21.95 -9.56 -26.43
C ILE A 249 -23.06 -10.42 -25.79
N ILE A 250 -22.78 -11.71 -25.54
CA ILE A 250 -23.74 -12.62 -24.91
C ILE A 250 -24.04 -12.21 -23.46
N GLN A 251 -23.01 -11.82 -22.71
CA GLN A 251 -23.12 -11.43 -21.30
C GLN A 251 -23.69 -10.01 -21.11
N ASP A 252 -23.50 -9.12 -22.11
CA ASP A 252 -24.04 -7.76 -22.19
C ASP A 252 -23.91 -6.97 -20.88
N PRO A 253 -22.70 -6.62 -20.40
CA PRO A 253 -22.50 -6.00 -19.10
C PRO A 253 -23.14 -4.60 -19.01
N ASP A 254 -23.59 -4.23 -17.81
CA ASP A 254 -24.18 -2.91 -17.52
C ASP A 254 -23.15 -1.79 -17.54
N TYR A 255 -21.88 -2.10 -17.19
CA TYR A 255 -20.76 -1.15 -17.14
C TYR A 255 -19.49 -1.78 -17.71
N ILE A 256 -18.68 -0.97 -18.39
CA ILE A 256 -17.36 -1.36 -18.88
C ILE A 256 -16.33 -0.37 -18.32
N PHE A 257 -15.33 -0.89 -17.61
CA PHE A 257 -14.26 -0.10 -17.03
C PHE A 257 -12.93 -0.45 -17.67
N PHE A 258 -12.27 0.56 -18.25
CA PHE A 258 -10.88 0.45 -18.68
C PHE A 258 -9.95 1.03 -17.61
N ILE A 259 -8.85 0.34 -17.33
CA ILE A 259 -7.76 0.83 -16.50
C ILE A 259 -6.49 0.89 -17.34
N GLN A 260 -5.79 2.01 -17.26
CA GLN A 260 -4.53 2.19 -17.97
C GLN A 260 -3.41 1.36 -17.32
N GLN A 261 -2.61 0.69 -18.15
CA GLN A 261 -1.35 0.08 -17.76
C GLN A 261 -0.18 0.71 -18.52
N GLY A 262 0.89 1.08 -17.76
CA GLY A 262 2.05 1.80 -18.29
C GLY A 262 1.79 3.30 -18.43
N ASP A 263 2.76 4.03 -18.99
CA ASP A 263 2.81 5.49 -18.93
C ASP A 263 2.43 6.17 -20.27
N ASN A 264 2.16 5.40 -21.31
CA ASN A 264 1.72 5.91 -22.59
C ASN A 264 0.19 6.08 -22.63
N GLU A 265 -0.31 7.16 -22.01
CA GLU A 265 -1.74 7.44 -21.92
C GLU A 265 -2.40 7.66 -23.28
N ASP A 266 -1.76 8.45 -24.15
CA ASP A 266 -2.30 8.74 -25.50
C ASP A 266 -2.38 7.47 -26.34
N GLY A 267 -1.33 6.64 -26.33
CA GLY A 267 -1.33 5.36 -27.03
C GLY A 267 -2.37 4.39 -26.47
N THR A 268 -2.61 4.42 -25.15
CA THR A 268 -3.66 3.60 -24.52
C THR A 268 -5.06 4.05 -24.95
N LYS A 269 -5.33 5.36 -24.96
CA LYS A 269 -6.61 5.92 -25.45
C LYS A 269 -6.87 5.59 -26.91
N GLU A 270 -5.83 5.69 -27.75
CA GLU A 270 -5.92 5.33 -29.16
C GLU A 270 -6.19 3.83 -29.35
N ASN A 271 -5.50 2.96 -28.60
CA ASN A 271 -5.75 1.52 -28.64
C ASN A 271 -7.18 1.16 -28.23
N ILE A 272 -7.71 1.75 -27.17
CA ILE A 272 -9.10 1.56 -26.72
C ILE A 272 -10.07 2.01 -27.83
N LYS A 273 -9.85 3.18 -28.42
CA LYS A 273 -10.68 3.70 -29.51
C LYS A 273 -10.69 2.76 -30.71
N ASN A 274 -9.52 2.27 -31.12
CA ASN A 274 -9.39 1.35 -32.24
C ASN A 274 -10.06 0.02 -31.95
N PHE A 275 -9.85 -0.54 -30.75
CA PHE A 275 -10.49 -1.78 -30.31
C PHE A 275 -12.02 -1.70 -30.36
N ILE A 276 -12.62 -0.59 -29.94
CA ILE A 276 -14.07 -0.37 -30.01
C ILE A 276 -14.51 -0.23 -31.45
N ALA A 277 -13.76 0.53 -32.30
CA ALA A 277 -14.11 0.79 -33.68
C ALA A 277 -14.00 -0.46 -34.58
N GLU A 278 -13.06 -1.35 -34.33
CA GLU A 278 -12.85 -2.61 -35.04
C GLU A 278 -13.94 -3.66 -34.80
N ASN A 279 -14.71 -3.47 -33.71
CA ASN A 279 -15.77 -4.38 -33.29
C ASN A 279 -17.14 -3.68 -33.29
N PRO A 280 -17.82 -3.52 -34.44
CA PRO A 280 -19.08 -2.77 -34.55
C PRO A 280 -20.19 -3.26 -33.60
N ALA A 281 -20.14 -4.53 -33.16
CA ALA A 281 -21.08 -5.11 -32.23
C ALA A 281 -21.02 -4.46 -30.81
N TRP A 282 -19.92 -3.74 -30.48
CA TRP A 282 -19.85 -2.95 -29.25
C TRP A 282 -20.94 -1.89 -29.15
N SER A 283 -21.35 -1.30 -30.27
CA SER A 283 -22.42 -0.30 -30.30
C SER A 283 -23.78 -0.85 -29.83
N GLU A 284 -23.93 -2.17 -29.83
CA GLU A 284 -25.17 -2.84 -29.41
C GLU A 284 -25.19 -3.16 -27.89
N LEU A 285 -24.03 -3.10 -27.21
CA LEU A 285 -23.93 -3.37 -25.78
C LEU A 285 -24.73 -2.35 -24.95
N THR A 286 -25.36 -2.84 -23.89
CA THR A 286 -26.13 -2.03 -22.92
C THR A 286 -25.25 -0.94 -22.31
N ALA A 287 -24.02 -1.26 -21.89
CA ALA A 287 -23.07 -0.29 -21.35
C ALA A 287 -22.78 0.84 -22.33
N VAL A 288 -22.57 0.53 -23.63
CA VAL A 288 -22.24 1.52 -24.66
C VAL A 288 -23.44 2.41 -24.98
N LYS A 289 -24.63 1.83 -25.16
CA LYS A 289 -25.88 2.57 -25.42
C LYS A 289 -26.22 3.56 -24.31
N ASN A 290 -25.89 3.21 -23.07
CA ASN A 290 -26.18 4.03 -21.89
C ASN A 290 -25.01 4.95 -21.51
N GLY A 291 -23.90 5.00 -22.29
CA GLY A 291 -22.74 5.83 -21.98
C GLY A 291 -21.95 5.38 -20.75
N ARG A 292 -22.06 4.10 -20.37
CA ARG A 292 -21.44 3.51 -19.18
C ARG A 292 -20.11 2.80 -19.49
N VAL A 293 -19.28 3.45 -20.27
CA VAL A 293 -17.92 3.01 -20.63
C VAL A 293 -16.94 4.05 -20.10
N TYR A 294 -16.08 3.66 -19.17
CA TYR A 294 -15.22 4.58 -18.44
C TYR A 294 -13.75 4.19 -18.60
N LEU A 295 -12.88 5.18 -18.79
CA LEU A 295 -11.44 5.06 -18.58
C LEU A 295 -11.13 5.64 -17.19
N LEU A 296 -10.77 4.77 -16.27
CA LEU A 296 -10.56 5.13 -14.89
C LEU A 296 -9.13 5.64 -14.61
N GLU A 297 -9.00 6.46 -13.57
CA GLU A 297 -7.74 7.03 -13.13
C GLU A 297 -6.74 5.97 -12.68
N LYS A 298 -5.53 5.94 -13.30
CA LYS A 298 -4.47 4.97 -13.02
C LYS A 298 -4.10 4.93 -11.53
N SER A 299 -3.97 6.10 -10.89
CA SER A 299 -3.54 6.22 -9.49
C SER A 299 -4.52 5.62 -8.48
N LEU A 300 -5.82 5.55 -8.82
CA LEU A 300 -6.86 5.01 -7.93
C LEU A 300 -7.18 3.54 -8.21
N TYR A 301 -6.99 3.05 -9.44
CA TYR A 301 -7.56 1.75 -9.86
C TYR A 301 -6.57 0.78 -10.48
N ALA A 302 -5.39 1.27 -10.92
CA ALA A 302 -4.31 0.42 -11.43
C ALA A 302 -3.14 0.27 -10.46
N LEU A 303 -2.88 1.34 -9.69
CA LEU A 303 -1.92 1.36 -8.59
C LEU A 303 -2.63 1.08 -7.26
N LYS A 304 -1.87 1.06 -6.17
CA LYS A 304 -2.42 1.03 -4.82
C LYS A 304 -2.78 2.46 -4.41
N PRO A 305 -4.06 2.77 -4.13
CA PRO A 305 -4.47 4.15 -3.81
C PRO A 305 -3.95 4.66 -2.46
N ASN A 306 -3.54 3.76 -1.56
CA ASN A 306 -3.04 4.03 -0.21
C ASN A 306 -4.02 4.90 0.61
N ASP A 307 -3.68 6.10 1.02
CA ASP A 307 -4.60 6.97 1.78
C ASP A 307 -5.82 7.47 0.96
N ARG A 308 -5.86 7.18 -0.35
CA ARG A 308 -6.97 7.52 -1.25
C ARG A 308 -7.94 6.34 -1.53
N TRP A 309 -7.86 5.23 -0.80
CA TRP A 309 -8.80 4.12 -0.94
C TRP A 309 -10.26 4.58 -0.77
N GLY A 310 -10.55 5.42 0.22
CA GLY A 310 -11.89 5.96 0.44
C GLY A 310 -12.40 6.76 -0.76
N GLU A 311 -11.57 7.65 -1.32
CA GLU A 311 -11.88 8.41 -2.55
C GLU A 311 -12.19 7.48 -3.73
N ALA A 312 -11.41 6.41 -3.89
CA ALA A 312 -11.61 5.45 -4.97
C ALA A 312 -12.97 4.74 -4.88
N TYR A 313 -13.36 4.31 -3.66
CA TYR A 313 -14.68 3.71 -3.43
C TYR A 313 -15.81 4.69 -3.67
N GLU A 314 -15.70 5.94 -3.17
CA GLU A 314 -16.72 7.00 -3.38
C GLU A 314 -16.94 7.29 -4.86
N LYS A 315 -15.86 7.43 -5.64
CA LYS A 315 -15.96 7.67 -7.09
C LYS A 315 -16.60 6.51 -7.84
N LEU A 316 -16.27 5.25 -7.47
CA LEU A 316 -16.92 4.08 -8.10
C LEU A 316 -18.41 4.02 -7.77
N GLU A 317 -18.80 4.22 -6.51
CA GLU A 317 -20.21 4.23 -6.14
C GLU A 317 -20.97 5.38 -6.81
N GLY A 318 -20.35 6.57 -6.94
CA GLY A 318 -20.91 7.68 -7.72
C GLY A 318 -21.21 7.29 -9.19
N ILE A 319 -20.29 6.57 -9.84
CA ILE A 319 -20.49 6.03 -11.20
C ILE A 319 -21.63 4.99 -11.20
N LEU A 320 -21.66 4.07 -10.25
CA LEU A 320 -22.64 2.97 -10.20
C LEU A 320 -24.06 3.46 -9.83
N SER A 321 -24.16 4.55 -9.06
CA SER A 321 -25.44 5.21 -8.71
C SER A 321 -25.95 6.16 -9.79
N ASN A 322 -25.17 6.44 -10.85
CA ASN A 322 -25.43 7.47 -11.87
C ASN A 322 -25.56 8.89 -11.24
N GLU A 323 -24.88 9.15 -10.14
CA GLU A 323 -24.74 10.50 -9.63
C GLU A 323 -23.79 11.29 -10.53
N GLU A 324 -24.19 12.46 -11.00
CA GLU A 324 -23.31 13.38 -11.74
C GLU A 324 -22.14 13.80 -10.81
N MET A 325 -20.92 13.49 -11.20
CA MET A 325 -19.71 13.90 -10.49
C MET A 325 -19.37 15.37 -10.80
#